data_f9a05e73b0ba3053f506966af84316f3
#
_entry.id   f9a05e73b0ba3053f506966af84316f3
#
_cell.length_a   1.000
_cell.length_b   1.000
_cell.length_c   1.000
_cell.angle_alpha   90.00
_cell.angle_beta   90.00
_cell.angle_gamma   90.00
#
_symmetry.space_group_name_H-M   'P 1'
#
loop_
_entity.id
_entity.type
_entity.pdbx_description
1 polymer ?
#
loop_
_entity_poly.entity_id
_entity_poly.type
_entity_poly.pdbx_seq_one_letter_code
_entity_poly.pdbx_strand_id
1 'polypeptide(L)'
;AAAFFIVRAFGHSKGTALTISASLAQIGEFAFIIAGLGVSLKILPAQGQALVLAGALISIMLNPLVFGLLDRWMARHRVEPLAPAEPELPPGPSLDLHDHAIVIGYGRVGSELTQVLRERGVPVLAIDDNREHVAKAHAAGIPAIRGSAAADAVLAEAHPERAKIAILAIPQPLVAGEALAKLRALNPTLTLLARAHSDGEVRHLLEHGADGTVMAERELAYSLAEMVMSTPPYRAMRIGTPPAPHPAPSTSP
;
A
#
# COMPACT_ATOMS: atom_id res chain seq x y z
N ALA A 1 11.74 -16.73 25.89
CA ALA A 1 11.93 -18.19 25.68
C ALA A 1 10.64 -18.85 25.17
N ALA A 2 9.47 -18.73 25.84
CA ALA A 2 8.22 -19.38 25.43
C ALA A 2 7.80 -19.01 23.98
N ALA A 3 7.80 -17.73 23.64
CA ALA A 3 7.44 -17.26 22.29
C ALA A 3 8.30 -17.91 21.19
N PHE A 4 9.60 -18.11 21.43
CA PHE A 4 10.49 -18.78 20.48
C PHE A 4 10.01 -20.21 20.18
N PHE A 5 9.72 -20.98 21.20
CA PHE A 5 9.27 -22.37 21.02
C PHE A 5 7.90 -22.45 20.36
N ILE A 6 6.97 -21.55 20.71
CA ILE A 6 5.66 -21.48 20.07
C ILE A 6 5.82 -21.20 18.58
N VAL A 7 6.54 -20.16 18.21
CA VAL A 7 6.74 -19.80 16.79
C VAL A 7 7.43 -20.92 16.01
N ARG A 8 8.41 -21.61 16.64
CA ARG A 8 9.06 -22.79 16.03
C ARG A 8 8.11 -23.97 15.88
N ALA A 9 7.20 -24.19 16.83
CA ALA A 9 6.19 -25.25 16.74
C ALA A 9 5.20 -25.04 15.59
N PHE A 10 4.93 -23.77 15.23
CA PHE A 10 4.14 -23.42 14.03
C PHE A 10 4.94 -23.46 12.72
N GLY A 11 6.18 -23.96 12.71
CA GLY A 11 6.95 -24.19 11.49
C GLY A 11 7.72 -22.97 10.96
N HIS A 12 7.70 -21.83 11.65
CA HIS A 12 8.41 -20.63 11.20
C HIS A 12 9.94 -20.74 11.36
N SER A 13 10.66 -19.90 10.60
CA SER A 13 12.13 -19.89 10.62
C SER A 13 12.72 -19.54 12.00
N LYS A 14 14.00 -19.89 12.22
CA LYS A 14 14.71 -19.50 13.45
C LYS A 14 14.82 -17.97 13.58
N GLY A 15 15.02 -17.25 12.46
CA GLY A 15 15.09 -15.80 12.43
C GLY A 15 13.76 -15.17 12.87
N THR A 16 12.64 -15.63 12.31
CA THR A 16 11.28 -15.21 12.69
C THR A 16 11.03 -15.44 14.20
N ALA A 17 11.37 -16.63 14.69
CA ALA A 17 11.18 -16.98 16.09
C ALA A 17 12.02 -16.10 17.04
N LEU A 18 13.26 -15.77 16.66
CA LEU A 18 14.13 -14.89 17.44
C LEU A 18 13.61 -13.45 17.45
N THR A 19 13.23 -12.90 16.29
CA THR A 19 12.72 -11.53 16.18
C THR A 19 11.42 -11.34 16.94
N ILE A 20 10.45 -12.26 16.80
CA ILE A 20 9.20 -12.23 17.57
C ILE A 20 9.48 -12.36 19.08
N SER A 21 10.43 -13.22 19.47
CA SER A 21 10.80 -13.36 20.88
C SER A 21 11.46 -12.11 21.45
N ALA A 22 12.28 -11.42 20.67
CA ALA A 22 12.89 -10.15 21.07
C ALA A 22 11.83 -9.04 21.19
N SER A 23 10.89 -8.96 20.25
CA SER A 23 9.78 -7.99 20.27
C SER A 23 8.90 -8.16 21.52
N LEU A 24 8.65 -9.41 21.93
CA LEU A 24 7.83 -9.74 23.11
C LEU A 24 8.62 -9.76 24.43
N ALA A 25 9.93 -9.49 24.40
CA ALA A 25 10.76 -9.52 25.60
C ALA A 25 10.63 -8.26 26.47
N GLN A 26 10.12 -7.18 25.93
CA GLN A 26 9.91 -5.93 26.67
C GLN A 26 8.64 -5.98 27.54
N ILE A 27 8.64 -5.17 28.59
CA ILE A 27 7.46 -4.98 29.44
C ILE A 27 6.45 -4.14 28.64
N GLY A 28 5.28 -4.72 28.37
CA GLY A 28 4.23 -4.06 27.58
C GLY A 28 3.46 -3.00 28.38
N GLU A 29 2.71 -2.17 27.67
CA GLU A 29 1.88 -1.09 28.23
C GLU A 29 0.84 -1.56 29.25
N PHE A 30 0.34 -2.78 29.12
CA PHE A 30 -0.61 -3.36 30.07
C PHE A 30 -0.03 -3.52 31.49
N ALA A 31 1.31 -3.60 31.63
CA ALA A 31 1.95 -3.65 32.94
C ALA A 31 1.66 -2.39 33.77
N PHE A 32 1.54 -1.22 33.14
CA PHE A 32 1.21 0.03 33.80
C PHE A 32 -0.24 0.02 34.32
N ILE A 33 -1.17 -0.49 33.52
CA ILE A 33 -2.58 -0.61 33.90
C ILE A 33 -2.74 -1.58 35.06
N ILE A 34 -2.11 -2.77 34.97
CA ILE A 34 -2.17 -3.80 36.00
C ILE A 34 -1.52 -3.30 37.29
N ALA A 35 -0.36 -2.63 37.24
CA ALA A 35 0.30 -2.08 38.40
C ALA A 35 -0.56 -0.97 39.05
N GLY A 36 -1.18 -0.09 38.28
CA GLY A 36 -2.11 0.92 38.79
C GLY A 36 -3.34 0.32 39.46
N LEU A 37 -3.93 -0.71 38.85
CA LEU A 37 -5.04 -1.44 39.43
C LEU A 37 -4.63 -2.15 40.72
N GLY A 38 -3.44 -2.76 40.75
CA GLY A 38 -2.88 -3.42 41.93
C GLY A 38 -2.73 -2.46 43.13
N VAL A 39 -2.31 -1.21 42.86
CA VAL A 39 -2.23 -0.18 43.92
C VAL A 39 -3.64 0.24 44.39
N SER A 40 -4.57 0.47 43.43
CA SER A 40 -5.96 0.88 43.77
C SER A 40 -6.68 -0.18 44.63
N LEU A 41 -6.41 -1.45 44.36
CA LEU A 41 -6.95 -2.59 45.13
C LEU A 41 -6.16 -2.88 46.41
N LYS A 42 -5.11 -2.08 46.73
CA LYS A 42 -4.23 -2.27 47.88
C LYS A 42 -3.50 -3.62 47.91
N ILE A 43 -3.33 -4.28 46.76
CA ILE A 43 -2.59 -5.53 46.58
C ILE A 43 -1.11 -5.24 46.34
N LEU A 44 -0.80 -4.11 45.66
CA LEU A 44 0.57 -3.69 45.37
C LEU A 44 0.89 -2.39 46.11
N PRO A 45 2.00 -2.28 46.84
CA PRO A 45 2.43 -1.03 47.46
C PRO A 45 2.91 -0.04 46.36
N ALA A 46 2.82 1.26 46.62
CA ALA A 46 3.23 2.31 45.66
C ALA A 46 4.70 2.16 45.22
N GLN A 47 5.58 1.71 46.12
CA GLN A 47 6.98 1.41 45.77
C GLN A 47 7.09 0.28 44.73
N GLY A 48 6.23 -0.75 44.83
CA GLY A 48 6.18 -1.84 43.85
C GLY A 48 5.77 -1.34 42.46
N GLN A 49 4.78 -0.45 42.41
CA GLN A 49 4.40 0.22 41.15
C GLN A 49 5.58 1.00 40.58
N ALA A 50 6.27 1.80 41.37
CA ALA A 50 7.45 2.57 40.93
C ALA A 50 8.54 1.68 40.33
N LEU A 51 8.80 0.50 40.93
CA LEU A 51 9.76 -0.47 40.40
C LEU A 51 9.31 -1.06 39.06
N VAL A 52 8.01 -1.37 38.90
CA VAL A 52 7.46 -1.86 37.63
C VAL A 52 7.61 -0.80 36.54
N LEU A 53 7.29 0.48 36.85
CA LEU A 53 7.45 1.61 35.93
C LEU A 53 8.92 1.81 35.51
N ALA A 54 9.85 1.81 36.49
CA ALA A 54 11.28 1.95 36.19
C ALA A 54 11.78 0.79 35.31
N GLY A 55 11.40 -0.46 35.64
CA GLY A 55 11.77 -1.64 34.87
C GLY A 55 11.21 -1.57 33.42
N ALA A 56 9.98 -1.11 33.26
CA ALA A 56 9.37 -0.95 31.95
C ALA A 56 10.09 0.11 31.10
N LEU A 57 10.40 1.27 31.66
CA LEU A 57 11.14 2.32 30.96
C LEU A 57 12.53 1.84 30.52
N ILE A 58 13.27 1.18 31.42
CA ILE A 58 14.58 0.60 31.09
C ILE A 58 14.43 -0.45 29.98
N SER A 59 13.43 -1.33 30.06
CA SER A 59 13.17 -2.37 29.07
C SER A 59 12.89 -1.78 27.68
N ILE A 60 12.09 -0.70 27.60
CA ILE A 60 11.80 0.00 26.34
C ILE A 60 13.06 0.68 25.78
N MET A 61 13.84 1.34 26.64
CA MET A 61 15.09 2.00 26.22
C MET A 61 16.15 1.01 25.71
N LEU A 62 16.19 -0.20 26.27
CA LEU A 62 17.12 -1.24 25.84
C LEU A 62 16.68 -1.97 24.56
N ASN A 63 15.43 -1.84 24.14
CA ASN A 63 14.88 -2.57 23.00
C ASN A 63 15.65 -2.34 21.69
N PRO A 64 16.01 -1.11 21.27
CA PRO A 64 16.85 -0.90 20.08
C PRO A 64 18.21 -1.57 20.16
N LEU A 65 18.81 -1.61 21.35
CA LEU A 65 20.10 -2.28 21.57
C LEU A 65 19.96 -3.80 21.41
N VAL A 66 18.88 -4.37 21.96
CA VAL A 66 18.58 -5.82 21.83
C VAL A 66 18.41 -6.19 20.35
N PHE A 67 17.65 -5.40 19.57
CA PHE A 67 17.49 -5.65 18.15
C PHE A 67 18.80 -5.48 17.38
N GLY A 68 19.57 -4.45 17.63
CA GLY A 68 20.88 -4.24 16.99
C GLY A 68 21.89 -5.37 17.28
N LEU A 69 21.87 -5.91 18.51
CA LEU A 69 22.68 -7.08 18.86
C LEU A 69 22.16 -8.36 18.21
N LEU A 70 20.84 -8.53 18.15
CA LEU A 70 20.20 -9.67 17.50
C LEU A 70 20.52 -9.70 15.99
N ASP A 71 20.39 -8.58 15.32
CA ASP A 71 20.68 -8.46 13.88
C ASP A 71 22.16 -8.79 13.58
N ARG A 72 23.08 -8.24 14.38
CA ARG A 72 24.51 -8.56 14.26
C ARG A 72 24.80 -10.03 14.51
N TRP A 73 24.12 -10.62 15.50
CA TRP A 73 24.26 -12.03 15.81
C TRP A 73 23.72 -12.92 14.68
N MET A 74 22.51 -12.60 14.16
CA MET A 74 21.91 -13.33 13.04
C MET A 74 22.78 -13.24 11.79
N ALA A 75 23.33 -12.06 11.47
CA ALA A 75 24.23 -11.87 10.35
C ALA A 75 25.50 -12.71 10.47
N ARG A 76 26.08 -12.79 11.68
CA ARG A 76 27.30 -13.61 11.92
C ARG A 76 27.04 -15.11 11.82
N HIS A 77 25.87 -15.58 12.22
CA HIS A 77 25.53 -17.01 12.25
C HIS A 77 24.77 -17.47 11.02
N ARG A 78 24.64 -16.62 9.99
CA ARG A 78 23.88 -16.89 8.75
C ARG A 78 22.47 -17.42 9.07
N VAL A 79 21.85 -16.90 10.12
CA VAL A 79 20.47 -17.22 10.42
C VAL A 79 19.60 -16.54 9.36
N GLU A 80 18.76 -17.31 8.69
CA GLU A 80 17.86 -16.76 7.67
C GLU A 80 17.09 -15.53 8.22
N PRO A 81 16.99 -14.46 7.43
CA PRO A 81 16.19 -13.28 7.79
C PRO A 81 14.75 -13.64 8.14
N LEU A 82 14.03 -12.66 8.71
CA LEU A 82 12.63 -12.79 9.16
C LEU A 82 11.68 -13.37 8.12
N ALA A 83 11.92 -13.07 6.85
CA ALA A 83 11.24 -13.72 5.73
C ALA A 83 12.21 -14.73 5.09
N PRO A 84 11.78 -15.96 4.74
CA PRO A 84 12.51 -16.74 3.76
C PRO A 84 12.72 -15.86 2.53
N ALA A 85 13.88 -15.96 1.89
CA ALA A 85 14.05 -15.36 0.57
C ALA A 85 12.84 -15.84 -0.26
N GLU A 86 11.91 -14.94 -0.53
CA GLU A 86 10.74 -15.30 -1.31
C GLU A 86 11.26 -15.86 -2.64
N PRO A 87 10.77 -17.01 -3.10
CA PRO A 87 11.17 -17.53 -4.40
C PRO A 87 11.10 -16.39 -5.42
N GLU A 88 12.11 -16.25 -6.24
CA GLU A 88 12.09 -15.21 -7.29
C GLU A 88 10.76 -15.32 -8.07
N LEU A 89 10.17 -14.19 -8.36
CA LEU A 89 9.00 -14.17 -9.24
C LEU A 89 9.43 -14.75 -10.59
N PRO A 90 8.57 -15.55 -11.24
CA PRO A 90 8.84 -15.97 -12.60
C PRO A 90 9.21 -14.73 -13.44
N PRO A 91 10.18 -14.84 -14.37
CA PRO A 91 10.51 -13.73 -15.24
C PRO A 91 9.25 -13.25 -15.96
N GLY A 92 8.94 -11.97 -15.79
CA GLY A 92 7.83 -11.33 -16.46
C GLY A 92 8.15 -10.99 -17.91
N PRO A 93 7.18 -10.48 -18.67
CA PRO A 93 7.43 -9.90 -19.98
C PRO A 93 8.43 -8.75 -19.93
N SER A 94 9.03 -8.42 -21.08
CA SER A 94 9.99 -7.31 -21.17
C SER A 94 9.40 -5.99 -20.68
N LEU A 95 10.21 -5.22 -19.96
CA LEU A 95 9.90 -3.87 -19.49
C LEU A 95 10.24 -2.79 -20.53
N ASP A 96 10.80 -3.15 -21.69
CA ASP A 96 11.14 -2.18 -22.74
C ASP A 96 9.88 -1.71 -23.48
N LEU A 97 9.19 -0.78 -22.86
CA LEU A 97 7.95 -0.19 -23.35
C LEU A 97 8.16 1.28 -23.72
N HIS A 98 7.41 1.72 -24.72
CA HIS A 98 7.32 3.11 -25.15
C HIS A 98 5.85 3.52 -25.29
N ASP A 99 5.56 4.77 -25.01
CA ASP A 99 4.20 5.35 -25.06
C ASP A 99 3.17 4.54 -24.24
N HIS A 100 3.65 3.89 -23.18
CA HIS A 100 2.87 2.99 -22.36
C HIS A 100 2.09 3.73 -21.24
N ALA A 101 1.11 3.03 -20.71
CA ALA A 101 0.41 3.40 -19.50
C ALA A 101 1.03 2.70 -18.29
N ILE A 102 1.33 3.43 -17.22
CA ILE A 102 1.75 2.88 -15.93
C ILE A 102 0.51 2.74 -15.05
N VAL A 103 0.16 1.53 -14.65
CA VAL A 103 -0.94 1.26 -13.70
C VAL A 103 -0.37 0.90 -12.35
N ILE A 104 -0.53 1.79 -11.38
CA ILE A 104 -0.06 1.63 -10.01
C ILE A 104 -1.18 1.04 -9.17
N GLY A 105 -0.96 -0.19 -8.68
CA GLY A 105 -1.95 -1.04 -8.02
C GLY A 105 -2.60 -2.04 -8.97
N TYR A 106 -2.23 -3.32 -8.88
CA TYR A 106 -2.80 -4.42 -9.68
C TYR A 106 -3.82 -5.25 -8.87
N GLY A 107 -4.56 -4.57 -8.00
CA GLY A 107 -5.71 -5.13 -7.29
C GLY A 107 -6.94 -5.26 -8.19
N ARG A 108 -8.15 -5.28 -7.61
CA ARG A 108 -9.42 -5.44 -8.34
C ARG A 108 -9.63 -4.42 -9.44
N VAL A 109 -9.42 -3.14 -9.14
CA VAL A 109 -9.63 -2.05 -10.11
C VAL A 109 -8.50 -2.01 -11.14
N GLY A 110 -7.25 -2.07 -10.68
CA GLY A 110 -6.09 -1.95 -11.57
C GLY A 110 -5.97 -3.14 -12.55
N SER A 111 -6.29 -4.37 -12.12
CA SER A 111 -6.27 -5.52 -13.03
C SER A 111 -7.33 -5.41 -14.12
N GLU A 112 -8.55 -4.98 -13.78
CA GLU A 112 -9.63 -4.77 -14.74
C GLU A 112 -9.28 -3.64 -15.73
N LEU A 113 -8.81 -2.51 -15.21
CA LEU A 113 -8.35 -1.39 -16.02
C LEU A 113 -7.25 -1.81 -17.00
N THR A 114 -6.26 -2.57 -16.52
CA THR A 114 -5.16 -3.06 -17.34
C THR A 114 -5.65 -3.96 -18.46
N GLN A 115 -6.61 -4.84 -18.18
CA GLN A 115 -7.21 -5.69 -19.20
C GLN A 115 -7.92 -4.87 -20.28
N VAL A 116 -8.77 -3.92 -19.87
CA VAL A 116 -9.50 -3.04 -20.81
C VAL A 116 -8.54 -2.22 -21.68
N LEU A 117 -7.45 -1.70 -21.12
CA LEU A 117 -6.44 -0.95 -21.85
C LEU A 117 -5.74 -1.83 -22.90
N ARG A 118 -5.35 -3.04 -22.52
CA ARG A 118 -4.71 -4.01 -23.43
C ARG A 118 -5.62 -4.42 -24.58
N GLU A 119 -6.89 -4.70 -24.32
CA GLU A 119 -7.88 -5.02 -25.35
C GLU A 119 -8.04 -3.91 -26.38
N ARG A 120 -7.73 -2.67 -25.99
CA ARG A 120 -7.71 -1.49 -26.88
C ARG A 120 -6.34 -1.19 -27.49
N GLY A 121 -5.36 -2.06 -27.30
CA GLY A 121 -4.03 -1.93 -27.89
C GLY A 121 -3.09 -0.98 -27.17
N VAL A 122 -3.42 -0.54 -25.93
CA VAL A 122 -2.53 0.31 -25.13
C VAL A 122 -1.48 -0.56 -24.44
N PRO A 123 -0.17 -0.30 -24.65
CA PRO A 123 0.87 -0.97 -23.87
C PRO A 123 0.75 -0.59 -22.40
N VAL A 124 0.79 -1.57 -21.48
CA VAL A 124 0.62 -1.33 -20.03
C VAL A 124 1.75 -1.96 -19.26
N LEU A 125 2.26 -1.23 -18.27
CA LEU A 125 3.13 -1.67 -17.21
C LEU A 125 2.39 -1.57 -15.87
N ALA A 126 2.40 -2.63 -15.06
CA ALA A 126 1.82 -2.61 -13.72
C ALA A 126 2.89 -2.42 -12.63
N ILE A 127 2.54 -1.74 -11.54
CA ILE A 127 3.35 -1.67 -10.32
C ILE A 127 2.46 -2.09 -9.16
N ASP A 128 2.93 -3.04 -8.33
CA ASP A 128 2.21 -3.45 -7.12
C ASP A 128 3.20 -3.95 -6.06
N ASP A 129 2.94 -3.68 -4.79
CA ASP A 129 3.77 -4.17 -3.68
C ASP A 129 3.46 -5.63 -3.31
N ASN A 130 2.26 -6.11 -3.65
CA ASN A 130 1.81 -7.46 -3.39
C ASN A 130 2.38 -8.43 -4.44
N ARG A 131 3.14 -9.42 -3.95
CA ARG A 131 3.74 -10.47 -4.77
C ARG A 131 2.72 -11.27 -5.59
N GLU A 132 1.56 -11.58 -5.01
CA GLU A 132 0.53 -12.36 -5.70
C GLU A 132 -0.10 -11.58 -6.86
N HIS A 133 -0.26 -10.26 -6.70
CA HIS A 133 -0.73 -9.38 -7.75
C HIS A 133 0.26 -9.33 -8.91
N VAL A 134 1.56 -9.19 -8.62
CA VAL A 134 2.61 -9.20 -9.66
C VAL A 134 2.68 -10.55 -10.36
N ALA A 135 2.62 -11.66 -9.62
CA ALA A 135 2.60 -13.00 -10.22
C ALA A 135 1.39 -13.19 -11.13
N LYS A 136 0.21 -12.68 -10.73
CA LYS A 136 -1.01 -12.70 -11.56
C LYS A 136 -0.86 -11.85 -12.82
N ALA A 137 -0.23 -10.68 -12.73
CA ALA A 137 0.06 -9.84 -13.89
C ALA A 137 0.98 -10.57 -14.89
N HIS A 138 2.08 -11.16 -14.41
CA HIS A 138 3.00 -11.93 -15.24
C HIS A 138 2.30 -13.13 -15.91
N ALA A 139 1.48 -13.87 -15.17
CA ALA A 139 0.69 -14.99 -15.72
C ALA A 139 -0.30 -14.54 -16.82
N ALA A 140 -0.80 -13.29 -16.74
CA ALA A 140 -1.62 -12.67 -17.77
C ALA A 140 -0.80 -12.05 -18.93
N GLY A 141 0.52 -12.20 -18.92
CA GLY A 141 1.42 -11.64 -19.95
C GLY A 141 1.56 -10.11 -19.85
N ILE A 142 1.41 -9.55 -18.65
CA ILE A 142 1.53 -8.12 -18.37
C ILE A 142 2.86 -7.87 -17.68
N PRO A 143 3.71 -6.96 -18.22
CA PRO A 143 4.91 -6.50 -17.52
C PRO A 143 4.51 -5.89 -16.18
N ALA A 144 5.18 -6.30 -15.10
CA ALA A 144 4.90 -5.79 -13.77
C ALA A 144 6.15 -5.69 -12.91
N ILE A 145 6.25 -4.62 -12.13
CA ILE A 145 7.33 -4.35 -11.18
C ILE A 145 6.77 -4.54 -9.77
N ARG A 146 7.51 -5.29 -8.95
CA ARG A 146 7.16 -5.45 -7.54
C ARG A 146 7.81 -4.35 -6.70
N GLY A 147 7.00 -3.57 -6.01
CA GLY A 147 7.48 -2.61 -5.03
C GLY A 147 6.50 -1.52 -4.70
N SER A 148 6.87 -0.68 -3.75
CA SER A 148 6.08 0.48 -3.38
C SER A 148 6.15 1.55 -4.46
N ALA A 149 4.99 2.10 -4.83
CA ALA A 149 4.90 3.23 -5.75
C ALA A 149 5.57 4.53 -5.22
N ALA A 150 5.85 4.60 -3.92
CA ALA A 150 6.62 5.70 -3.32
C ALA A 150 8.14 5.49 -3.39
N ALA A 151 8.63 4.33 -3.84
CA ALA A 151 10.05 4.04 -3.93
C ALA A 151 10.65 4.54 -5.25
N ASP A 152 11.68 5.39 -5.18
CA ASP A 152 12.30 6.01 -6.35
C ASP A 152 12.86 4.97 -7.34
N ALA A 153 13.44 3.87 -6.84
CA ALA A 153 13.97 2.80 -7.68
C ALA A 153 12.87 2.10 -8.50
N VAL A 154 11.69 1.87 -7.89
CA VAL A 154 10.54 1.24 -8.54
C VAL A 154 9.95 2.15 -9.62
N LEU A 155 9.83 3.44 -9.32
CA LEU A 155 9.35 4.41 -10.31
C LEU A 155 10.35 4.59 -11.47
N ALA A 156 11.65 4.60 -11.18
CA ALA A 156 12.67 4.71 -12.23
C ALA A 156 12.66 3.49 -13.17
N GLU A 157 12.46 2.29 -12.63
CA GLU A 157 12.36 1.05 -13.41
C GLU A 157 11.13 1.04 -14.34
N ALA A 158 10.08 1.78 -13.97
CA ALA A 158 8.87 1.91 -14.79
C ALA A 158 9.03 2.86 -16.00
N HIS A 159 10.16 3.52 -16.14
CA HIS A 159 10.47 4.44 -17.24
C HIS A 159 9.40 5.51 -17.49
N PRO A 160 9.05 6.33 -16.47
CA PRO A 160 7.99 7.34 -16.60
C PRO A 160 8.29 8.40 -17.68
N GLU A 161 9.56 8.59 -18.05
CA GLU A 161 9.99 9.47 -19.13
C GLU A 161 9.52 8.99 -20.53
N ARG A 162 9.21 7.70 -20.65
CA ARG A 162 8.72 7.07 -21.89
C ARG A 162 7.22 6.80 -21.86
N ALA A 163 6.59 6.98 -20.70
CA ALA A 163 5.15 6.78 -20.52
C ALA A 163 4.34 7.99 -20.98
N LYS A 164 3.09 7.77 -21.35
CA LYS A 164 2.12 8.83 -21.69
C LYS A 164 1.17 9.14 -20.53
N ILE A 165 0.89 8.15 -19.72
CA ILE A 165 -0.09 8.27 -18.65
C ILE A 165 0.29 7.34 -17.48
N ALA A 166 0.06 7.80 -16.26
CA ALA A 166 0.10 6.95 -15.08
C ALA A 166 -1.25 7.03 -14.34
N ILE A 167 -1.74 5.87 -13.93
CA ILE A 167 -3.04 5.73 -13.25
C ILE A 167 -2.80 5.09 -11.88
N LEU A 168 -3.13 5.81 -10.81
CA LEU A 168 -2.98 5.34 -9.44
C LEU A 168 -4.30 4.72 -8.98
N ALA A 169 -4.34 3.39 -8.94
CA ALA A 169 -5.51 2.59 -8.53
C ALA A 169 -5.36 2.04 -7.10
N ILE A 170 -4.38 2.53 -6.32
CA ILE A 170 -4.14 2.14 -4.94
C ILE A 170 -5.10 2.85 -3.97
N PRO A 171 -5.49 2.19 -2.86
CA PRO A 171 -6.43 2.76 -1.90
C PRO A 171 -5.80 3.69 -0.85
N GLN A 172 -4.46 3.83 -0.83
CA GLN A 172 -3.74 4.63 0.16
C GLN A 172 -3.48 6.04 -0.38
N PRO A 173 -4.22 7.07 0.04
CA PRO A 173 -4.11 8.42 -0.53
C PRO A 173 -2.76 9.09 -0.28
N LEU A 174 -2.11 8.83 0.86
CA LEU A 174 -0.79 9.39 1.16
C LEU A 174 0.30 8.82 0.25
N VAL A 175 0.30 7.50 0.04
CA VAL A 175 1.24 6.84 -0.88
C VAL A 175 0.98 7.30 -2.31
N ALA A 176 -0.29 7.44 -2.70
CA ALA A 176 -0.67 7.95 -4.01
C ALA A 176 -0.18 9.39 -4.23
N GLY A 177 -0.36 10.27 -3.24
CA GLY A 177 0.13 11.66 -3.29
C GLY A 177 1.64 11.72 -3.45
N GLU A 178 2.41 10.94 -2.66
CA GLU A 178 3.86 10.88 -2.79
C GLU A 178 4.30 10.39 -4.18
N ALA A 179 3.67 9.33 -4.68
CA ALA A 179 3.96 8.79 -6.01
C ALA A 179 3.65 9.80 -7.13
N LEU A 180 2.53 10.52 -7.03
CA LEU A 180 2.15 11.59 -7.97
C LEU A 180 3.21 12.70 -8.02
N ALA A 181 3.64 13.20 -6.87
CA ALA A 181 4.66 14.25 -6.78
C ALA A 181 5.99 13.79 -7.42
N LYS A 182 6.40 12.55 -7.17
CA LYS A 182 7.62 11.98 -7.76
C LYS A 182 7.49 11.78 -9.27
N LEU A 183 6.37 11.23 -9.75
CA LEU A 183 6.11 11.04 -11.18
C LEU A 183 6.09 12.37 -11.92
N ARG A 184 5.45 13.40 -11.36
CA ARG A 184 5.44 14.75 -11.91
C ARG A 184 6.84 15.35 -12.00
N ALA A 185 7.70 15.11 -10.99
CA ALA A 185 9.11 15.54 -11.00
C ALA A 185 9.93 14.80 -12.08
N LEU A 186 9.69 13.50 -12.29
CA LEU A 186 10.38 12.69 -13.29
C LEU A 186 9.93 13.00 -14.72
N ASN A 187 8.63 13.24 -14.93
CA ASN A 187 8.08 13.63 -16.22
C ASN A 187 6.98 14.71 -16.05
N PRO A 188 7.32 15.99 -16.27
CA PRO A 188 6.36 17.08 -16.13
C PRO A 188 5.16 17.01 -17.10
N THR A 189 5.27 16.28 -18.21
CA THR A 189 4.23 16.15 -19.24
C THR A 189 3.39 14.88 -19.12
N LEU A 190 3.71 14.01 -18.17
CA LEU A 190 3.00 12.77 -17.93
C LEU A 190 1.57 13.08 -17.45
N THR A 191 0.57 12.51 -18.09
CA THR A 191 -0.80 12.59 -17.58
C THR A 191 -0.96 11.71 -16.35
N LEU A 192 -1.41 12.28 -15.24
CA LEU A 192 -1.53 11.63 -13.94
C LEU A 192 -3.00 11.52 -13.52
N LEU A 193 -3.53 10.32 -13.50
CA LEU A 193 -4.88 10.05 -13.01
C LEU A 193 -4.84 9.28 -11.69
N ALA A 194 -5.76 9.58 -10.79
CA ALA A 194 -5.79 8.90 -9.50
C ALA A 194 -7.22 8.57 -9.05
N ARG A 195 -7.35 7.43 -8.38
CA ARG A 195 -8.58 7.04 -7.72
C ARG A 195 -8.67 7.69 -6.35
N ALA A 196 -9.87 8.18 -6.01
CA ALA A 196 -10.21 8.72 -4.70
C ALA A 196 -11.46 8.04 -4.12
N HIS A 197 -11.65 8.13 -2.80
CA HIS A 197 -12.83 7.63 -2.08
C HIS A 197 -13.60 8.75 -1.35
N SER A 198 -13.05 9.95 -1.32
CA SER A 198 -13.68 11.12 -0.66
C SER A 198 -13.25 12.42 -1.31
N ASP A 199 -14.03 13.49 -1.10
CA ASP A 199 -13.68 14.82 -1.58
C ASP A 199 -12.39 15.36 -0.94
N GLY A 200 -12.05 14.91 0.26
CA GLY A 200 -10.76 15.21 0.90
C GLY A 200 -9.59 14.58 0.15
N GLU A 201 -9.72 13.33 -0.26
CA GLU A 201 -8.71 12.64 -1.07
C GLU A 201 -8.58 13.25 -2.46
N VAL A 202 -9.70 13.64 -3.10
CA VAL A 202 -9.67 14.35 -4.38
C VAL A 202 -8.79 15.60 -4.29
N ARG A 203 -9.01 16.45 -3.28
CA ARG A 203 -8.19 17.66 -3.09
C ARG A 203 -6.72 17.32 -2.86
N HIS A 204 -6.44 16.37 -1.97
CA HIS A 204 -5.08 15.93 -1.68
C HIS A 204 -4.34 15.47 -2.93
N LEU A 205 -4.97 14.62 -3.76
CA LEU A 205 -4.35 14.09 -4.97
C LEU A 205 -4.11 15.16 -6.04
N LEU A 206 -5.05 16.11 -6.21
CA LEU A 206 -4.89 17.25 -7.10
C LEU A 206 -3.75 18.18 -6.64
N GLU A 207 -3.65 18.46 -5.33
CA GLU A 207 -2.55 19.25 -4.74
C GLU A 207 -1.18 18.58 -4.95
N HIS A 208 -1.14 17.25 -5.07
CA HIS A 208 0.09 16.47 -5.34
C HIS A 208 0.36 16.21 -6.82
N GLY A 209 -0.37 16.86 -7.72
CA GLY A 209 -0.07 16.88 -9.15
C GLY A 209 -0.87 15.92 -10.02
N ALA A 210 -1.97 15.36 -9.54
CA ALA A 210 -2.92 14.65 -10.40
C ALA A 210 -3.59 15.62 -11.38
N ASP A 211 -3.69 15.23 -12.64
CA ASP A 211 -4.42 15.98 -13.67
C ASP A 211 -5.93 15.67 -13.62
N GLY A 212 -6.29 14.51 -13.07
CA GLY A 212 -7.66 14.10 -12.89
C GLY A 212 -7.81 13.05 -11.80
N THR A 213 -8.99 13.06 -11.16
CA THR A 213 -9.34 12.07 -10.14
C THR A 213 -10.70 11.46 -10.43
N VAL A 214 -10.84 10.18 -10.11
CA VAL A 214 -12.11 9.44 -10.22
C VAL A 214 -12.51 8.98 -8.83
N MET A 215 -13.69 9.43 -8.37
CA MET A 215 -14.29 8.97 -7.14
C MET A 215 -15.17 7.75 -7.44
N ALA A 216 -14.72 6.57 -7.02
CA ALA A 216 -15.36 5.30 -7.35
C ALA A 216 -16.83 5.25 -6.91
N GLU A 217 -17.15 5.81 -5.74
CA GLU A 217 -18.51 5.86 -5.18
C GLU A 217 -19.44 6.74 -6.02
N ARG A 218 -18.93 7.83 -6.56
CA ARG A 218 -19.69 8.74 -7.43
C ARG A 218 -19.96 8.11 -8.79
N GLU A 219 -18.96 7.49 -9.39
CA GLU A 219 -19.12 6.77 -10.66
C GLU A 219 -20.09 5.60 -10.54
N LEU A 220 -20.02 4.85 -9.44
CA LEU A 220 -20.98 3.79 -9.15
C LEU A 220 -22.40 4.34 -9.02
N ALA A 221 -22.59 5.47 -8.32
CA ALA A 221 -23.89 6.10 -8.16
C ALA A 221 -24.48 6.54 -9.51
N TYR A 222 -23.66 7.12 -10.39
CA TYR A 222 -24.09 7.48 -11.75
C TYR A 222 -24.45 6.26 -12.58
N SER A 223 -23.62 5.20 -12.57
CA SER A 223 -23.93 3.95 -13.26
C SER A 223 -25.25 3.33 -12.78
N LEU A 224 -25.48 3.30 -11.48
CA LEU A 224 -26.74 2.80 -10.92
C LEU A 224 -27.93 3.68 -11.31
N ALA A 225 -27.78 5.00 -11.29
CA ALA A 225 -28.81 5.92 -11.73
C ALA A 225 -29.18 5.70 -13.21
N GLU A 226 -28.19 5.54 -14.09
CA GLU A 226 -28.42 5.21 -15.50
C GLU A 226 -29.18 3.89 -15.68
N MET A 227 -28.83 2.87 -14.89
CA MET A 227 -29.55 1.58 -14.90
C MET A 227 -31.00 1.75 -14.47
N VAL A 228 -31.27 2.51 -13.40
CA VAL A 228 -32.63 2.83 -12.94
C VAL A 228 -33.41 3.57 -14.04
N MET A 229 -32.81 4.61 -14.64
CA MET A 229 -33.45 5.40 -15.70
C MET A 229 -33.66 4.61 -17.00
N SER A 230 -32.99 3.48 -17.19
CA SER A 230 -33.22 2.58 -18.32
C SER A 230 -34.37 1.59 -18.09
N THR A 231 -34.85 1.48 -16.84
CA THR A 231 -35.88 0.52 -16.42
C THR A 231 -37.28 1.14 -16.49
N PRO A 232 -38.32 0.45 -17.02
CA PRO A 232 -39.70 0.90 -16.90
C PRO A 232 -40.13 0.96 -15.42
N PRO A 233 -40.92 1.97 -14.98
CA PRO A 233 -41.52 3.07 -15.76
C PRO A 233 -40.62 4.30 -15.96
N TYR A 234 -39.44 4.34 -15.35
CA TYR A 234 -38.56 5.54 -15.31
C TYR A 234 -37.97 5.89 -16.67
N ARG A 235 -37.91 4.92 -17.60
CA ARG A 235 -37.45 5.14 -18.98
C ARG A 235 -38.21 6.25 -19.71
N ALA A 236 -39.49 6.45 -19.36
CA ALA A 236 -40.33 7.51 -19.92
C ALA A 236 -40.01 8.89 -19.34
N MET A 237 -39.31 8.99 -18.21
CA MET A 237 -38.93 10.23 -17.54
C MET A 237 -37.62 10.84 -18.08
N ARG A 238 -37.02 10.24 -19.07
CA ARG A 238 -35.78 10.70 -19.71
C ARG A 238 -36.06 11.93 -20.58
N ILE A 239 -36.41 13.05 -19.93
CA ILE A 239 -36.56 14.35 -20.56
C ILE A 239 -35.37 15.20 -20.10
N GLY A 240 -34.34 15.28 -20.97
CA GLY A 240 -33.18 16.13 -20.78
C GLY A 240 -31.90 15.45 -21.19
N THR A 241 -31.08 16.19 -21.90
CA THR A 241 -29.71 15.80 -22.24
C THR A 241 -28.96 15.31 -21.01
N PRO A 242 -28.26 14.16 -21.06
CA PRO A 242 -27.42 13.74 -19.94
C PRO A 242 -26.47 14.88 -19.58
N PRO A 243 -26.18 15.12 -18.29
CA PRO A 243 -25.17 16.09 -17.91
C PRO A 243 -23.89 15.74 -18.68
N ALA A 244 -23.29 16.75 -19.30
CA ALA A 244 -22.02 16.59 -19.98
C ALA A 244 -21.02 15.94 -19.04
N PRO A 245 -20.18 15.01 -19.51
CA PRO A 245 -19.08 14.48 -18.69
C PRO A 245 -18.34 15.68 -18.09
N HIS A 246 -18.06 15.60 -16.78
CA HIS A 246 -17.40 16.70 -16.07
C HIS A 246 -16.22 17.21 -16.89
N PRO A 247 -16.13 18.52 -17.15
CA PRO A 247 -14.98 19.07 -17.82
C PRO A 247 -13.74 18.71 -17.03
N ALA A 248 -12.71 18.25 -17.71
CA ALA A 248 -11.39 18.17 -17.14
C ALA A 248 -11.07 19.50 -16.44
N PRO A 249 -10.44 19.50 -15.26
CA PRO A 249 -10.11 20.73 -14.56
C PRO A 249 -9.38 21.65 -15.51
N SER A 250 -9.90 22.88 -15.67
CA SER A 250 -9.34 23.89 -16.54
C SER A 250 -7.89 24.15 -16.14
N THR A 251 -6.96 23.80 -16.98
CA THR A 251 -5.61 24.35 -16.97
C THR A 251 -5.75 25.83 -17.28
N SER A 252 -5.81 26.66 -16.26
CA SER A 252 -5.57 28.12 -16.42
C SER A 252 -4.08 28.37 -16.32
N PRO A 253 -3.54 29.29 -17.16
CA PRO A 253 -2.14 29.52 -17.37
C PRO A 253 -1.40 30.06 -16.15
#